data_a5a54b972621d02fdbdaacbd3f1da722
#
_entry.id   a5a54b972621d02fdbdaacbd3f1da722
#
_cell.length_a   1.000
_cell.length_b   1.000
_cell.length_c   1.000
_cell.angle_alpha   90.00
_cell.angle_beta   90.00
_cell.angle_gamma   90.00
#
_symmetry.space_group_name_H-M   'P 1'
#
loop_
_entity.id
_entity.type
_entity.pdbx_description
1 polymer ?
#
loop_
_entity_poly.entity_id
_entity_poly.type
_entity_poly.pdbx_seq_one_letter_code
_entity_poly.pdbx_strand_id
1 'polypeptide(L)'
;MESKGRRWLGIIISIILIIVVGYNRYRRYEQKQERSRVQQQQIENAKAVQEATKKLDEDAKNKLSEQLKDAAKKTGNIAKSVEQLKNAEMNTEINDGYSIVKLDGKFLIVKDSNLDQAVELAGVTDAFVIPTNDEDHRQKYNVLVVKKDGEWRVVDETKKGEDVLVLTGETITETTKFRVKDKTLYIE
;
A
#
# COMPACT_ATOMS: atom_id res chain seq x y z
N MET A 1 31.08 62.06 75.36
CA MET A 1 30.33 60.76 75.24
C MET A 1 30.11 60.26 73.83
N GLU A 2 30.91 60.59 72.80
CA GLU A 2 30.71 60.24 71.36
C GLU A 2 31.49 59.04 70.83
N SER A 3 32.39 58.47 71.57
CA SER A 3 33.27 57.43 71.01
C SER A 3 32.70 55.99 70.96
N LYS A 4 31.74 55.67 71.80
CA LYS A 4 31.13 54.34 71.90
C LYS A 4 30.17 54.04 70.76
N GLY A 5 29.36 55.03 70.35
CA GLY A 5 28.39 54.84 69.21
C GLY A 5 29.03 54.58 67.87
N ARG A 6 30.16 55.25 67.58
CA ARG A 6 30.91 55.04 66.30
C ARG A 6 31.49 53.66 66.17
N ARG A 7 32.00 53.06 67.26
CA ARG A 7 32.53 51.67 67.21
C ARG A 7 31.47 50.63 67.00
N TRP A 8 30.29 50.79 67.60
CA TRP A 8 29.14 49.89 67.36
C TRP A 8 28.60 49.97 65.94
N LEU A 9 28.53 51.17 65.35
CA LEU A 9 28.12 51.35 63.96
C LEU A 9 29.07 50.64 63.01
N GLY A 10 30.37 50.67 63.23
CA GLY A 10 31.38 49.96 62.44
C GLY A 10 31.20 48.46 62.51
N ILE A 11 30.90 47.92 63.72
CA ILE A 11 30.67 46.44 63.84
C ILE A 11 29.42 46.01 63.13
N ILE A 12 28.32 46.75 63.17
CA ILE A 12 27.07 46.44 62.47
C ILE A 12 27.28 46.48 60.98
N ILE A 13 27.96 47.49 60.43
CA ILE A 13 28.27 47.57 59.00
C ILE A 13 29.13 46.39 58.55
N SER A 14 30.09 45.98 59.35
CA SER A 14 30.96 44.81 59.03
C SER A 14 30.17 43.50 59.00
N ILE A 15 29.24 43.30 59.93
CA ILE A 15 28.37 42.10 59.94
C ILE A 15 27.45 42.08 58.69
N ILE A 16 26.83 43.24 58.34
CA ILE A 16 25.99 43.34 57.17
C ILE A 16 26.80 43.02 55.90
N LEU A 17 28.01 43.53 55.75
CA LEU A 17 28.90 43.23 54.64
C LEU A 17 29.23 41.76 54.53
N ILE A 18 29.50 41.07 55.61
CA ILE A 18 29.80 39.63 55.67
C ILE A 18 28.55 38.85 55.20
N ILE A 19 27.37 39.22 55.69
CA ILE A 19 26.13 38.56 55.29
C ILE A 19 25.84 38.77 53.82
N VAL A 20 26.01 39.97 53.27
CA VAL A 20 25.81 40.28 51.86
C VAL A 20 26.81 39.53 50.95
N VAL A 21 28.08 39.45 51.35
CA VAL A 21 29.09 38.70 50.59
C VAL A 21 28.82 37.20 50.64
N GLY A 22 28.43 36.69 51.82
CA GLY A 22 28.04 35.28 52.01
C GLY A 22 26.84 34.91 51.15
N TYR A 23 25.80 35.76 51.20
CA TYR A 23 24.59 35.55 50.39
C TYR A 23 24.87 35.59 48.87
N ASN A 24 25.68 36.51 48.41
CA ASN A 24 26.06 36.59 47.01
C ASN A 24 26.92 35.37 46.54
N ARG A 25 27.77 34.86 47.43
CA ARG A 25 28.54 33.61 47.12
C ARG A 25 27.62 32.42 47.09
N TYR A 26 26.68 32.27 48.01
CA TYR A 26 25.70 31.20 48.03
C TYR A 26 24.83 31.20 46.78
N ARG A 27 24.30 32.36 46.41
CA ARG A 27 23.47 32.53 45.22
C ARG A 27 24.22 32.19 43.92
N ARG A 28 25.50 32.53 43.82
CA ARG A 28 26.36 32.15 42.69
C ARG A 28 26.62 30.64 42.65
N TYR A 29 26.69 30.00 43.80
CA TYR A 29 26.86 28.55 43.88
C TYR A 29 25.60 27.79 43.43
N GLU A 30 24.44 28.22 43.88
CA GLU A 30 23.17 27.66 43.40
C GLU A 30 23.00 27.84 41.90
N GLN A 31 23.24 29.00 41.36
CA GLN A 31 23.15 29.26 39.93
C GLN A 31 24.12 28.36 39.11
N LYS A 32 25.30 28.06 39.63
CA LYS A 32 26.22 27.12 38.97
C LYS A 32 25.68 25.69 38.99
N GLN A 33 25.12 25.25 40.09
CA GLN A 33 24.52 23.91 40.18
C GLN A 33 23.30 23.75 39.24
N GLU A 34 22.42 24.76 39.23
CA GLU A 34 21.28 24.74 38.29
C GLU A 34 21.72 24.70 36.83
N ARG A 35 22.69 25.52 36.44
CA ARG A 35 23.25 25.48 35.07
C ARG A 35 23.84 24.13 34.73
N SER A 36 24.55 23.51 35.68
CA SER A 36 25.11 22.16 35.45
C SER A 36 24.02 21.10 35.29
N ARG A 37 22.93 21.16 36.06
CA ARG A 37 21.78 20.25 35.94
C ARG A 37 21.06 20.43 34.61
N VAL A 38 20.81 21.69 34.22
CA VAL A 38 20.18 21.99 32.93
C VAL A 38 21.03 21.52 31.75
N GLN A 39 22.36 21.72 31.80
CA GLN A 39 23.26 21.23 30.80
C GLN A 39 23.27 19.70 30.70
N GLN A 40 23.28 19.00 31.84
CA GLN A 40 23.21 17.54 31.86
C GLN A 40 21.90 17.04 31.27
N GLN A 41 20.76 17.63 31.62
CA GLN A 41 19.46 17.30 31.02
C GLN A 41 19.42 17.55 29.51
N GLN A 42 20.01 18.64 29.03
CA GLN A 42 20.10 18.93 27.61
C GLN A 42 20.93 17.89 26.85
N ILE A 43 22.05 17.45 27.42
CA ILE A 43 22.89 16.41 26.81
C ILE A 43 22.15 15.07 26.79
N GLU A 44 21.44 14.72 27.85
CA GLU A 44 20.69 13.49 27.95
C GLU A 44 19.50 13.46 26.95
N ASN A 45 18.78 14.56 26.89
CA ASN A 45 17.71 14.71 25.89
C ASN A 45 18.24 14.66 24.45
N ALA A 46 19.38 15.29 24.16
CA ALA A 46 19.98 15.24 22.84
C ALA A 46 20.42 13.82 22.46
N LYS A 47 20.96 13.05 23.39
CA LYS A 47 21.28 11.63 23.17
C LYS A 47 20.05 10.79 22.91
N ALA A 48 18.98 10.98 23.72
CA ALA A 48 17.73 10.26 23.55
C ALA A 48 17.08 10.55 22.18
N VAL A 49 17.11 11.81 21.74
CA VAL A 49 16.64 12.19 20.40
C VAL A 49 17.48 11.54 19.29
N GLN A 50 18.80 11.53 19.42
CA GLN A 50 19.68 10.88 18.43
C GLN A 50 19.43 9.36 18.36
N GLU A 51 19.25 8.68 19.48
CA GLU A 51 18.93 7.25 19.48
C GLU A 51 17.56 6.96 18.87
N ALA A 52 16.54 7.78 19.18
CA ALA A 52 15.22 7.66 18.60
C ALA A 52 15.26 7.88 17.07
N THR A 53 16.00 8.87 16.60
CA THR A 53 16.18 9.13 15.17
C THR A 53 16.88 7.98 14.46
N LYS A 54 17.93 7.40 15.04
CA LYS A 54 18.61 6.23 14.46
C LYS A 54 17.68 5.02 14.33
N LYS A 55 16.87 4.74 15.36
CA LYS A 55 15.91 3.63 15.30
C LYS A 55 14.84 3.87 14.22
N LEU A 56 14.33 5.08 14.09
CA LEU A 56 13.39 5.45 13.03
C LEU A 56 13.98 5.27 11.63
N ASP A 57 15.24 5.65 11.43
CA ASP A 57 15.94 5.49 10.15
C ASP A 57 16.17 4.01 9.81
N GLU A 58 16.51 3.18 10.78
CA GLU A 58 16.68 1.74 10.60
C GLU A 58 15.36 1.05 10.28
N ASP A 59 14.28 1.38 10.99
CA ASP A 59 12.95 0.84 10.74
C ASP A 59 12.42 1.26 9.35
N ALA A 60 12.65 2.50 8.95
CA ALA A 60 12.29 3.00 7.63
C ALA A 60 13.06 2.29 6.51
N LYS A 61 14.38 2.07 6.69
CA LYS A 61 15.20 1.31 5.73
C LYS A 61 14.77 -0.14 5.61
N ASN A 62 14.44 -0.79 6.72
CA ASN A 62 13.97 -2.17 6.72
C ASN A 62 12.64 -2.31 5.99
N LYS A 63 11.65 -1.47 6.29
CA LYS A 63 10.36 -1.45 5.58
C LYS A 63 10.53 -1.20 4.09
N LEU A 64 11.37 -0.24 3.70
CA LEU A 64 11.64 0.04 2.29
C LEU A 64 12.30 -1.14 1.59
N SER A 65 13.25 -1.81 2.25
CA SER A 65 13.92 -2.99 1.69
C SER A 65 12.97 -4.17 1.49
N GLU A 66 12.04 -4.40 2.42
CA GLU A 66 10.99 -5.42 2.28
C GLU A 66 10.05 -5.10 1.13
N GLN A 67 9.57 -3.87 1.04
CA GLN A 67 8.71 -3.43 -0.06
C GLN A 67 9.40 -3.57 -1.43
N LEU A 68 10.69 -3.25 -1.52
CA LEU A 68 11.47 -3.43 -2.74
C LEU A 68 11.65 -4.91 -3.10
N LYS A 69 11.88 -5.79 -2.13
CA LYS A 69 11.96 -7.24 -2.36
C LYS A 69 10.64 -7.81 -2.86
N ASP A 70 9.53 -7.40 -2.24
CA ASP A 70 8.19 -7.85 -2.65
C ASP A 70 7.84 -7.33 -4.06
N ALA A 71 8.15 -6.07 -4.36
CA ALA A 71 7.98 -5.50 -5.69
C ALA A 71 8.85 -6.22 -6.75
N ALA A 72 10.11 -6.52 -6.42
CA ALA A 72 11.00 -7.25 -7.32
C ALA A 72 10.52 -8.69 -7.57
N LYS A 73 10.02 -9.38 -6.53
CA LYS A 73 9.44 -10.71 -6.65
C LYS A 73 8.19 -10.69 -7.52
N LYS A 74 7.29 -9.74 -7.29
CA LYS A 74 6.06 -9.57 -8.10
C LYS A 74 6.40 -9.29 -9.56
N THR A 75 7.37 -8.43 -9.84
CA THR A 75 7.83 -8.13 -11.20
C THR A 75 8.44 -9.35 -11.87
N GLY A 76 9.24 -10.14 -11.14
CA GLY A 76 9.81 -11.38 -11.64
C GLY A 76 8.77 -12.44 -11.99
N ASN A 77 7.71 -12.56 -11.20
CA ASN A 77 6.60 -13.46 -11.46
C ASN A 77 5.81 -13.05 -12.71
N ILE A 78 5.54 -11.75 -12.88
CA ILE A 78 4.87 -11.24 -14.09
C ILE A 78 5.73 -11.50 -15.33
N ALA A 79 7.04 -11.30 -15.28
CA ALA A 79 7.92 -11.57 -16.41
C ALA A 79 7.88 -13.05 -16.84
N LYS A 80 7.89 -13.98 -15.88
CA LYS A 80 7.73 -15.42 -16.16
C LYS A 80 6.35 -15.73 -16.75
N SER A 81 5.31 -15.13 -16.21
CA SER A 81 3.95 -15.30 -16.71
C SER A 81 3.83 -14.84 -18.18
N VAL A 82 4.38 -13.67 -18.50
CA VAL A 82 4.38 -13.15 -19.87
C VAL A 82 5.12 -14.09 -20.84
N GLU A 83 6.23 -14.71 -20.41
CA GLU A 83 6.94 -15.69 -21.25
C GLU A 83 6.12 -16.97 -21.47
N GLN A 84 5.45 -17.47 -20.45
CA GLN A 84 4.54 -18.61 -20.57
C GLN A 84 3.34 -18.31 -21.47
N LEU A 85 2.78 -17.12 -21.37
CA LEU A 85 1.64 -16.67 -22.18
C LEU A 85 1.97 -16.55 -23.67
N LYS A 86 3.24 -16.40 -24.06
CA LYS A 86 3.65 -16.45 -25.48
C LYS A 86 3.44 -17.83 -26.11
N ASN A 87 3.43 -18.88 -25.29
CA ASN A 87 3.24 -20.26 -25.75
C ASN A 87 1.80 -20.73 -25.55
N ALA A 88 0.89 -19.86 -25.13
CA ALA A 88 -0.52 -20.22 -24.98
C ALA A 88 -1.18 -20.49 -26.31
N GLU A 89 -2.05 -21.50 -26.38
CA GLU A 89 -2.84 -21.85 -27.57
C GLU A 89 -3.83 -20.72 -27.92
N MET A 90 -4.28 -19.96 -26.92
CA MET A 90 -5.15 -18.80 -27.03
C MET A 90 -4.75 -17.79 -25.97
N ASN A 91 -4.72 -16.51 -26.32
CA ASN A 91 -4.55 -15.39 -25.39
C ASN A 91 -5.32 -14.18 -25.95
N THR A 92 -6.51 -13.95 -25.44
CA THR A 92 -7.43 -12.92 -25.96
C THR A 92 -7.86 -12.01 -24.82
N GLU A 93 -7.63 -10.71 -24.98
CA GLU A 93 -8.08 -9.70 -24.03
C GLU A 93 -9.60 -9.62 -24.00
N ILE A 94 -10.17 -9.57 -22.79
CA ILE A 94 -11.61 -9.39 -22.55
C ILE A 94 -11.87 -7.90 -22.31
N ASN A 95 -11.68 -7.43 -21.08
CA ASN A 95 -11.81 -6.03 -20.68
C ASN A 95 -10.87 -5.74 -19.51
N ASP A 96 -10.50 -4.47 -19.31
CA ASP A 96 -9.84 -3.96 -18.09
C ASP A 96 -8.64 -4.80 -17.60
N GLY A 97 -7.81 -5.27 -18.56
CA GLY A 97 -6.62 -6.09 -18.26
C GLY A 97 -6.94 -7.56 -17.99
N TYR A 98 -8.18 -8.00 -18.09
CA TYR A 98 -8.53 -9.43 -18.08
C TYR A 98 -8.36 -10.04 -19.45
N SER A 99 -7.83 -11.26 -19.48
CA SER A 99 -7.68 -12.07 -20.68
C SER A 99 -8.16 -13.48 -20.42
N ILE A 100 -8.74 -14.12 -21.45
CA ILE A 100 -8.92 -15.58 -21.48
C ILE A 100 -7.70 -16.19 -22.14
N VAL A 101 -7.14 -17.19 -21.49
CA VAL A 101 -5.95 -17.89 -21.95
C VAL A 101 -6.24 -19.38 -22.00
N LYS A 102 -5.80 -20.04 -23.08
CA LYS A 102 -5.75 -21.50 -23.14
C LYS A 102 -4.31 -21.95 -23.07
N LEU A 103 -3.96 -22.63 -22.00
CA LEU A 103 -2.61 -23.12 -21.71
C LEU A 103 -2.70 -24.57 -21.25
N ASP A 104 -1.91 -25.45 -21.88
CA ASP A 104 -1.91 -26.89 -21.60
C ASP A 104 -3.32 -27.52 -21.62
N GLY A 105 -4.17 -27.07 -22.55
CA GLY A 105 -5.55 -27.54 -22.73
C GLY A 105 -6.55 -27.01 -21.70
N LYS A 106 -6.13 -26.11 -20.79
CA LYS A 106 -6.99 -25.51 -19.76
C LYS A 106 -7.33 -24.07 -20.11
N PHE A 107 -8.55 -23.66 -19.83
CA PHE A 107 -8.97 -22.27 -19.96
C PHE A 107 -8.80 -21.55 -18.63
N LEU A 108 -8.13 -20.41 -18.67
CA LEU A 108 -7.78 -19.60 -17.51
C LEU A 108 -8.22 -18.15 -17.72
N ILE A 109 -8.82 -17.53 -16.72
CA ILE A 109 -8.96 -16.06 -16.68
C ILE A 109 -7.71 -15.52 -15.99
N VAL A 110 -7.01 -14.60 -16.67
CA VAL A 110 -5.78 -14.00 -16.20
C VAL A 110 -5.97 -12.48 -16.14
N LYS A 111 -5.55 -11.86 -15.05
CA LYS A 111 -5.53 -10.40 -14.91
C LYS A 111 -4.11 -9.87 -15.02
N ASP A 112 -3.93 -8.78 -15.80
CA ASP A 112 -2.66 -8.08 -15.98
C ASP A 112 -1.49 -9.03 -16.34
N SER A 113 -1.77 -10.07 -17.12
CA SER A 113 -0.80 -11.13 -17.52
C SER A 113 -0.16 -11.84 -16.33
N ASN A 114 -0.81 -11.92 -15.18
CA ASN A 114 -0.30 -12.54 -13.97
C ASN A 114 -0.89 -13.96 -13.79
N LEU A 115 -0.14 -14.98 -14.18
CA LEU A 115 -0.56 -16.40 -14.04
C LEU A 115 -0.63 -16.87 -12.58
N ASP A 116 0.06 -16.24 -11.64
CA ASP A 116 -0.01 -16.60 -10.22
C ASP A 116 -1.42 -16.36 -9.62
N GLN A 117 -2.22 -15.52 -10.27
CA GLN A 117 -3.59 -15.18 -9.87
C GLN A 117 -4.63 -15.68 -10.88
N ALA A 118 -4.23 -16.57 -11.79
CA ALA A 118 -5.12 -17.12 -12.78
C ALA A 118 -6.22 -17.96 -12.14
N VAL A 119 -7.42 -17.87 -12.71
CA VAL A 119 -8.58 -18.66 -12.30
C VAL A 119 -8.86 -19.70 -13.39
N GLU A 120 -8.76 -20.99 -13.08
CA GLU A 120 -9.10 -22.06 -13.99
C GLU A 120 -10.61 -22.18 -14.16
N LEU A 121 -11.08 -22.19 -15.41
CA LEU A 121 -12.47 -22.44 -15.74
C LEU A 121 -12.69 -23.95 -15.94
N ALA A 122 -12.96 -24.63 -14.83
CA ALA A 122 -13.09 -26.09 -14.83
C ALA A 122 -14.25 -26.56 -15.72
N GLY A 123 -13.99 -27.59 -16.56
CA GLY A 123 -15.00 -28.20 -17.44
C GLY A 123 -15.32 -27.40 -18.70
N VAL A 124 -14.63 -26.27 -18.95
CA VAL A 124 -14.76 -25.50 -20.18
C VAL A 124 -14.06 -26.23 -21.32
N THR A 125 -14.78 -26.40 -22.44
CA THR A 125 -14.28 -27.08 -23.66
C THR A 125 -13.98 -26.08 -24.77
N ASP A 126 -14.60 -24.90 -24.74
CA ASP A 126 -14.42 -23.84 -25.72
C ASP A 126 -14.71 -22.48 -25.13
N ALA A 127 -14.13 -21.40 -25.69
CA ALA A 127 -14.34 -20.05 -25.21
C ALA A 127 -14.18 -19.03 -26.34
N PHE A 128 -15.04 -17.99 -26.33
CA PHE A 128 -14.97 -16.86 -27.23
C PHE A 128 -15.07 -15.54 -26.46
N VAL A 129 -14.36 -14.54 -26.96
CA VAL A 129 -14.53 -13.16 -26.54
C VAL A 129 -15.34 -12.43 -27.59
N ILE A 130 -16.57 -12.07 -27.25
CA ILE A 130 -17.55 -11.56 -28.20
C ILE A 130 -17.80 -10.08 -27.98
N PRO A 131 -17.64 -9.23 -29.00
CA PRO A 131 -17.98 -7.82 -28.92
C PRO A 131 -19.46 -7.62 -28.64
N THR A 132 -19.76 -6.73 -27.70
CA THR A 132 -21.12 -6.38 -27.31
C THR A 132 -21.35 -4.89 -27.51
N ASN A 133 -22.53 -4.54 -28.02
CA ASN A 133 -23.00 -3.18 -28.11
C ASN A 133 -24.18 -3.00 -27.14
N ASP A 134 -23.96 -2.24 -26.08
CA ASP A 134 -25.03 -1.86 -25.14
C ASP A 134 -25.67 -0.56 -25.62
N GLU A 135 -26.84 -0.67 -26.22
CA GLU A 135 -27.59 0.49 -26.75
C GLU A 135 -28.15 1.36 -25.61
N ASP A 136 -28.51 0.77 -24.49
CA ASP A 136 -29.11 1.47 -23.36
C ASP A 136 -28.09 2.41 -22.71
N HIS A 137 -26.81 1.97 -22.59
CA HIS A 137 -25.74 2.75 -21.99
C HIS A 137 -24.76 3.34 -23.02
N ARG A 138 -24.97 3.08 -24.31
CA ARG A 138 -24.07 3.49 -25.40
C ARG A 138 -22.62 3.06 -25.19
N GLN A 139 -22.44 1.87 -24.63
CA GLN A 139 -21.13 1.32 -24.31
C GLN A 139 -20.80 0.14 -25.22
N LYS A 140 -19.53 -0.01 -25.50
CA LYS A 140 -18.98 -1.19 -26.19
C LYS A 140 -18.04 -1.89 -25.22
N TYR A 141 -18.23 -3.18 -25.06
CA TYR A 141 -17.35 -4.03 -24.24
C TYR A 141 -17.38 -5.44 -24.81
N ASN A 142 -16.43 -6.25 -24.37
CA ASN A 142 -16.38 -7.64 -24.74
C ASN A 142 -17.04 -8.50 -23.68
N VAL A 143 -17.66 -9.57 -24.09
CA VAL A 143 -18.26 -10.57 -23.21
C VAL A 143 -17.53 -11.89 -23.36
N LEU A 144 -17.11 -12.49 -22.27
CA LEU A 144 -16.56 -13.85 -22.28
C LEU A 144 -17.70 -14.86 -22.29
N VAL A 145 -17.71 -15.72 -23.33
CA VAL A 145 -18.64 -16.82 -23.46
C VAL A 145 -17.86 -18.13 -23.45
N VAL A 146 -18.25 -19.06 -22.63
CA VAL A 146 -17.61 -20.37 -22.51
C VAL A 146 -18.59 -21.49 -22.75
N LYS A 147 -18.10 -22.59 -23.32
CA LYS A 147 -18.86 -23.82 -23.47
C LYS A 147 -18.52 -24.77 -22.35
N LYS A 148 -19.52 -25.07 -21.51
CA LYS A 148 -19.40 -25.98 -20.39
C LYS A 148 -20.59 -26.92 -20.33
N ASP A 149 -20.33 -28.21 -20.14
CA ASP A 149 -21.39 -29.25 -20.11
C ASP A 149 -22.27 -29.27 -21.36
N GLY A 150 -21.71 -28.90 -22.52
CA GLY A 150 -22.42 -28.83 -23.79
C GLY A 150 -23.21 -27.56 -24.07
N GLU A 151 -23.36 -26.66 -23.09
CA GLU A 151 -24.09 -25.40 -23.19
C GLU A 151 -23.15 -24.19 -23.21
N TRP A 152 -23.53 -23.16 -23.94
CA TRP A 152 -22.84 -21.86 -23.91
C TRP A 152 -23.30 -21.03 -22.72
N ARG A 153 -22.35 -20.36 -22.06
CA ARG A 153 -22.59 -19.53 -20.87
C ARG A 153 -21.81 -18.23 -20.95
N VAL A 154 -22.46 -17.13 -20.60
CA VAL A 154 -21.79 -15.87 -20.36
C VAL A 154 -21.21 -15.91 -18.96
N VAL A 155 -19.94 -15.58 -18.80
CA VAL A 155 -19.25 -15.57 -17.50
C VAL A 155 -18.68 -14.19 -17.18
N ASP A 156 -18.64 -13.89 -15.90
CA ASP A 156 -18.08 -12.63 -15.38
C ASP A 156 -16.59 -12.84 -15.05
N GLU A 157 -15.73 -12.22 -15.84
CA GLU A 157 -14.27 -12.28 -15.64
C GLU A 157 -13.82 -11.68 -14.32
N THR A 158 -14.56 -10.70 -13.80
CA THR A 158 -14.23 -10.04 -12.53
C THR A 158 -14.61 -10.86 -11.31
N LYS A 159 -15.58 -11.78 -11.47
CA LYS A 159 -16.08 -12.68 -10.43
C LYS A 159 -15.57 -14.10 -10.59
N LYS A 160 -14.32 -14.26 -10.98
CA LYS A 160 -13.67 -15.56 -11.10
C LYS A 160 -14.36 -16.52 -12.08
N GLY A 161 -15.02 -15.98 -13.10
CA GLY A 161 -15.71 -16.79 -14.11
C GLY A 161 -17.04 -17.38 -13.64
N GLU A 162 -17.75 -16.70 -12.72
CA GLU A 162 -19.11 -17.09 -12.36
C GLU A 162 -20.06 -16.97 -13.55
N ASP A 163 -20.96 -17.94 -13.68
CA ASP A 163 -21.98 -17.93 -14.73
C ASP A 163 -22.96 -16.77 -14.51
N VAL A 164 -23.09 -15.90 -15.51
CA VAL A 164 -24.04 -14.80 -15.50
C VAL A 164 -25.34 -15.19 -16.22
N LEU A 165 -25.21 -15.89 -17.35
CA LEU A 165 -26.33 -16.27 -18.20
C LEU A 165 -26.02 -17.58 -18.92
N VAL A 166 -26.99 -18.50 -18.98
CA VAL A 166 -26.93 -19.70 -19.80
C VAL A 166 -27.65 -19.45 -21.11
N LEU A 167 -26.98 -19.70 -22.22
CA LEU A 167 -27.49 -19.52 -23.59
C LEU A 167 -27.99 -20.86 -24.12
N THR A 168 -29.16 -21.28 -23.64
CA THR A 168 -29.73 -22.60 -23.93
C THR A 168 -30.14 -22.71 -25.41
N GLY A 169 -29.61 -23.72 -26.08
CA GLY A 169 -29.94 -24.01 -27.47
C GLY A 169 -29.27 -23.13 -28.52
N GLU A 170 -28.46 -22.16 -28.08
CA GLU A 170 -27.77 -21.25 -29.01
C GLU A 170 -26.48 -21.87 -29.57
N THR A 171 -26.15 -21.51 -30.80
CA THR A 171 -24.88 -21.85 -31.42
C THR A 171 -24.01 -20.60 -31.47
N ILE A 172 -22.92 -20.60 -30.69
CA ILE A 172 -21.98 -19.48 -30.64
C ILE A 172 -20.76 -19.81 -31.52
N THR A 173 -20.34 -18.82 -32.29
CA THR A 173 -19.18 -18.88 -33.18
C THR A 173 -18.33 -17.62 -33.00
N GLU A 174 -17.15 -17.60 -33.59
CA GLU A 174 -16.27 -16.43 -33.60
C GLU A 174 -16.92 -15.18 -34.26
N THR A 175 -17.91 -15.37 -35.12
CA THR A 175 -18.60 -14.28 -35.82
C THR A 175 -19.85 -13.80 -35.10
N THR A 176 -20.26 -14.45 -34.03
CA THR A 176 -21.40 -14.07 -33.23
C THR A 176 -21.18 -12.67 -32.63
N LYS A 177 -22.22 -11.87 -32.59
CA LYS A 177 -22.23 -10.55 -31.96
C LYS A 177 -23.36 -10.47 -30.95
N PHE A 178 -23.11 -9.72 -29.91
CA PHE A 178 -24.12 -9.44 -28.90
C PHE A 178 -24.57 -7.97 -28.93
N ARG A 179 -25.84 -7.78 -28.68
CA ARG A 179 -26.44 -6.47 -28.50
C ARG A 179 -27.31 -6.49 -27.25
N VAL A 180 -27.16 -5.50 -26.41
CA VAL A 180 -28.04 -5.28 -25.26
C VAL A 180 -28.95 -4.12 -25.56
N LYS A 181 -30.24 -4.35 -25.41
CA LYS A 181 -31.28 -3.34 -25.56
C LYS A 181 -32.43 -3.64 -24.61
N ASP A 182 -32.97 -2.61 -23.93
CA ASP A 182 -34.04 -2.74 -22.94
C ASP A 182 -33.69 -3.83 -21.88
N LYS A 183 -32.42 -3.90 -21.46
CA LYS A 183 -31.87 -4.88 -20.53
C LYS A 183 -31.96 -6.33 -21.00
N THR A 184 -32.15 -6.55 -22.27
CA THR A 184 -32.22 -7.88 -22.88
C THR A 184 -31.03 -8.09 -23.80
N LEU A 185 -30.39 -9.28 -23.71
CA LEU A 185 -29.30 -9.70 -24.58
C LEU A 185 -29.89 -10.30 -25.87
N TYR A 186 -29.45 -9.80 -27.00
CA TYR A 186 -29.74 -10.33 -28.33
C TYR A 186 -28.47 -10.91 -28.96
N ILE A 187 -28.61 -12.02 -29.66
CA ILE A 187 -27.57 -12.65 -30.45
C ILE A 187 -27.81 -12.28 -31.92
N GLU A 188 -26.77 -11.81 -32.63
CA GLU A 188 -26.78 -11.39 -34.03
C GLU A 188 -25.99 -12.32 -34.92
#